data_41ee673dbe5ddf34da8d219206df5896
#
_entry.id   41ee673dbe5ddf34da8d219206df5896
#
_cell.length_a   1.000
_cell.length_b   1.000
_cell.length_c   1.000
_cell.angle_alpha   90.00
_cell.angle_beta   90.00
_cell.angle_gamma   90.00
#
_symmetry.space_group_name_H-M   'P 1'
#
loop_
_entity.id
_entity.type
_entity.pdbx_description
1 polymer ?
#
loop_
_entity_poly.entity_id
_entity_poly.type
_entity_poly.pdbx_seq_one_letter_code
_entity_poly.pdbx_strand_id
1 'polypeptide(L)'
;DAVVDGEVTTSGDGAAILVGDTSIFSAFGSDFDVLPSGGARAGPAGGSRAPDAAARNGGHATSSTRAVADGDATVRVVDVARGGSGGFQLFGAPVTADGGRGGDATSSAIGINHGASPVDVFASAVGSSGGNTSASGTTPANGGDGGTATLGPVYGASHGGGDVRVIGLVGGGVGGAGCRC
;
A
#
# COMPACT_ATOMS: atom_id res chain seq x y z
N ASP A 1 9.03 -19.73 -20.78
CA ASP A 1 7.89 -18.78 -20.76
C ASP A 1 7.77 -18.17 -19.36
N ALA A 2 7.59 -16.87 -19.27
CA ALA A 2 7.36 -16.17 -18.02
C ALA A 2 5.94 -15.60 -18.00
N VAL A 3 5.22 -15.78 -16.90
CA VAL A 3 3.88 -15.24 -16.70
C VAL A 3 3.91 -14.28 -15.52
N VAL A 4 3.45 -13.06 -15.73
CA VAL A 4 3.30 -12.05 -14.69
C VAL A 4 1.81 -11.70 -14.58
N ASP A 5 1.26 -11.96 -13.42
CA ASP A 5 -0.10 -11.56 -13.06
C ASP A 5 -0.01 -10.46 -12.00
N GLY A 6 -0.63 -9.33 -12.25
CA GLY A 6 -0.70 -8.24 -11.28
C GLY A 6 -2.14 -7.76 -11.11
N GLU A 7 -2.59 -7.67 -9.89
CA GLU A 7 -3.84 -7.03 -9.53
C GLU A 7 -3.55 -5.87 -8.59
N VAL A 8 -4.05 -4.69 -8.94
CA VAL A 8 -3.93 -3.51 -8.10
C VAL A 8 -5.31 -2.91 -7.91
N THR A 9 -5.75 -2.84 -6.67
CA THR A 9 -7.04 -2.22 -6.31
C THR A 9 -6.85 -1.12 -5.29
N THR A 10 -7.61 -0.04 -5.47
CA THR A 10 -7.69 1.06 -4.49
C THR A 10 -9.15 1.40 -4.24
N SER A 11 -9.49 1.70 -2.99
CA SER A 11 -10.83 2.11 -2.58
C SER A 11 -10.77 3.13 -1.44
N GLY A 12 -11.80 3.96 -1.31
CA GLY A 12 -11.94 4.92 -0.23
C GLY A 12 -12.44 6.28 -0.70
N ASP A 13 -12.64 7.21 0.26
CA ASP A 13 -13.13 8.57 0.00
C ASP A 13 -12.05 9.50 -0.61
N GLY A 14 -10.80 9.10 -0.60
CA GLY A 14 -9.69 9.80 -1.26
C GLY A 14 -9.56 9.40 -2.72
N ALA A 15 -8.94 10.26 -3.52
CA ALA A 15 -8.61 9.91 -4.90
C ALA A 15 -7.64 8.72 -4.92
N ALA A 16 -7.96 7.69 -5.69
CA ALA A 16 -7.09 6.55 -5.88
C ALA A 16 -6.09 6.85 -7.00
N ILE A 17 -4.82 6.69 -6.70
CA ILE A 17 -3.78 6.75 -7.72
C ILE A 17 -3.24 5.34 -7.88
N LEU A 18 -3.53 4.74 -9.00
CA LEU A 18 -2.95 3.48 -9.40
C LEU A 18 -1.55 3.75 -9.94
N VAL A 19 -0.54 3.29 -9.22
CA VAL A 19 0.83 3.30 -9.69
C VAL A 19 1.27 1.84 -9.75
N GLY A 20 0.97 1.20 -10.85
CA GLY A 20 1.41 -0.15 -11.12
C GLY A 20 1.72 -0.25 -12.60
N ASP A 21 2.92 -0.64 -12.92
CA ASP A 21 3.26 -1.12 -14.23
C ASP A 21 3.38 -2.63 -14.13
N THR A 22 2.35 -3.33 -14.57
CA THR A 22 2.42 -4.77 -14.76
C THR A 22 3.08 -5.01 -16.11
N SER A 23 4.39 -4.94 -16.15
CA SER A 23 5.12 -5.28 -17.37
C SER A 23 5.10 -6.78 -17.55
N ILE A 24 4.35 -7.24 -18.54
CA ILE A 24 4.42 -8.63 -19.01
C ILE A 24 5.64 -8.73 -19.92
N PHE A 25 6.70 -9.35 -19.44
CA PHE A 25 7.81 -9.74 -20.27
C PHE A 25 7.67 -11.22 -20.62
N SER A 26 7.41 -11.51 -21.88
CA SER A 26 7.60 -12.85 -22.42
C SER A 26 9.05 -12.98 -22.82
N ALA A 27 9.82 -13.72 -22.04
CA ALA A 27 11.24 -13.97 -22.34
C ALA A 27 11.37 -15.19 -23.27
N PHE A 28 11.86 -14.95 -24.46
CA PHE A 28 12.35 -15.99 -25.33
C PHE A 28 13.86 -16.19 -25.09
N GLY A 29 14.21 -17.22 -24.35
CA GLY A 29 15.61 -17.56 -24.13
C GLY A 29 16.06 -17.56 -22.67
N SER A 30 17.20 -18.18 -22.41
CA SER A 30 17.71 -18.50 -21.06
C SER A 30 18.31 -17.35 -20.27
N ASP A 31 18.29 -16.11 -20.78
CA ASP A 31 19.06 -15.01 -20.19
C ASP A 31 18.20 -13.79 -19.76
N PHE A 32 16.88 -13.94 -19.65
CA PHE A 32 16.03 -12.82 -19.25
C PHE A 32 15.50 -12.95 -17.82
N ASP A 33 15.64 -11.87 -17.06
CA ASP A 33 15.04 -11.73 -15.73
C ASP A 33 13.55 -11.36 -15.85
N VAL A 34 12.71 -12.01 -15.06
CA VAL A 34 11.31 -11.62 -14.89
C VAL A 34 11.23 -10.62 -13.72
N LEU A 35 10.95 -9.38 -14.03
CA LEU A 35 10.97 -8.25 -13.09
C LEU A 35 9.58 -7.57 -12.98
N PRO A 36 8.53 -8.27 -12.50
CA PRO A 36 7.27 -7.58 -12.27
C PRO A 36 7.37 -6.65 -11.07
N SER A 37 6.90 -5.45 -11.24
CA SER A 37 6.69 -4.53 -10.13
C SER A 37 5.25 -4.06 -10.12
N GLY A 38 4.56 -4.28 -9.00
CA GLY A 38 3.21 -3.79 -8.78
C GLY A 38 3.19 -2.78 -7.63
N GLY A 39 2.22 -1.88 -7.66
CA GLY A 39 2.06 -0.96 -6.55
C GLY A 39 0.71 -0.23 -6.57
N ALA A 40 0.12 -0.07 -5.41
CA ALA A 40 -1.07 0.73 -5.20
C ALA A 40 -0.79 1.87 -4.23
N ARG A 41 -1.20 3.07 -4.59
CA ARG A 41 -1.18 4.22 -3.70
C ARG A 41 -2.54 4.87 -3.67
N ALA A 42 -3.19 4.88 -2.52
CA ALA A 42 -4.43 5.61 -2.33
C ALA A 42 -4.17 7.11 -2.11
N GLY A 43 -5.08 7.94 -2.62
CA GLY A 43 -4.99 9.38 -2.47
C GLY A 43 -5.31 9.84 -1.05
N PRO A 44 -4.79 11.01 -0.64
CA PRO A 44 -5.13 11.63 0.63
C PRO A 44 -6.59 12.13 0.63
N ALA A 45 -7.20 12.12 1.80
CA ALA A 45 -8.50 12.74 1.99
C ALA A 45 -8.39 14.28 1.98
N GLY A 46 -9.40 14.93 1.46
CA GLY A 46 -9.54 16.39 1.55
C GLY A 46 -9.80 16.85 2.98
N GLY A 47 -9.33 18.04 3.34
CA GLY A 47 -9.67 18.70 4.60
C GLY A 47 -11.12 19.19 4.60
N SER A 48 -11.75 19.27 5.78
CA SER A 48 -13.06 19.90 5.99
C SER A 48 -12.90 21.32 6.53
N ARG A 49 -13.70 22.25 6.00
CA ARG A 49 -13.85 23.61 6.51
C ARG A 49 -15.20 23.85 7.19
N ALA A 50 -16.09 22.86 7.09
CA ALA A 50 -17.38 22.96 7.74
C ALA A 50 -17.24 22.63 9.25
N PRO A 51 -17.83 23.43 10.15
CA PRO A 51 -17.64 23.29 11.59
C PRO A 51 -18.12 21.94 12.15
N ASP A 52 -19.14 21.37 11.52
CA ASP A 52 -19.82 20.15 12.01
C ASP A 52 -19.59 18.93 11.09
N ALA A 53 -18.75 19.05 10.07
CA ALA A 53 -18.47 17.94 9.16
C ALA A 53 -17.18 17.23 9.57
N ALA A 54 -17.26 15.93 9.84
CA ALA A 54 -16.10 15.10 10.07
C ALA A 54 -15.11 15.17 8.89
N ALA A 55 -13.83 15.19 9.19
CA ALA A 55 -12.82 15.07 8.15
C ALA A 55 -12.90 13.68 7.49
N ARG A 56 -12.63 13.63 6.19
CA ARG A 56 -12.73 12.39 5.43
C ARG A 56 -11.58 11.44 5.75
N ASN A 57 -11.83 10.16 5.61
CA ASN A 57 -10.80 9.13 5.76
C ASN A 57 -9.92 9.06 4.50
N GLY A 58 -8.66 8.71 4.69
CA GLY A 58 -7.74 8.39 3.60
C GLY A 58 -8.17 7.12 2.85
N GLY A 59 -7.87 7.04 1.58
CA GLY A 59 -8.18 5.88 0.76
C GLY A 59 -7.35 4.64 1.15
N HIS A 60 -7.93 3.46 0.99
CA HIS A 60 -7.26 2.18 1.20
C HIS A 60 -6.53 1.74 -0.08
N ALA A 61 -5.38 1.05 0.07
CA ALA A 61 -4.60 0.52 -1.04
C ALA A 61 -4.42 -0.98 -0.91
N THR A 62 -4.69 -1.71 -1.98
CA THR A 62 -4.43 -3.16 -2.07
C THR A 62 -3.66 -3.45 -3.33
N SER A 63 -2.55 -4.17 -3.22
CA SER A 63 -1.70 -4.58 -4.34
C SER A 63 -1.36 -6.05 -4.24
N SER A 64 -1.32 -6.74 -5.37
CA SER A 64 -0.92 -8.14 -5.46
C SER A 64 -0.14 -8.37 -6.75
N THR A 65 1.08 -8.88 -6.62
CA THR A 65 1.94 -9.18 -7.77
C THR A 65 2.36 -10.63 -7.73
N ARG A 66 2.25 -11.32 -8.88
CA ARG A 66 2.65 -12.72 -9.03
C ARG A 66 3.51 -12.87 -10.28
N ALA A 67 4.60 -13.64 -10.15
CA ALA A 67 5.43 -14.04 -11.28
C ALA A 67 5.69 -15.55 -11.26
N VAL A 68 5.65 -16.15 -12.43
CA VAL A 68 6.01 -17.57 -12.64
C VAL A 68 6.94 -17.66 -13.85
N ALA A 69 8.07 -18.34 -13.68
CA ALA A 69 8.97 -18.63 -14.78
C ALA A 69 9.18 -20.13 -14.94
N ASP A 70 9.28 -20.58 -16.17
CA ASP A 70 9.68 -21.92 -16.55
C ASP A 70 11.11 -21.90 -17.08
N GLY A 71 12.00 -22.69 -16.51
CA GLY A 71 13.40 -22.81 -16.97
C GLY A 71 14.38 -21.93 -16.19
N ASP A 72 15.36 -21.36 -16.87
CA ASP A 72 16.54 -20.76 -16.23
C ASP A 72 16.45 -19.23 -16.04
N ALA A 73 15.24 -18.65 -16.11
CA ALA A 73 15.04 -17.23 -15.88
C ALA A 73 15.00 -16.91 -14.37
N THR A 74 15.75 -15.92 -13.93
CA THR A 74 15.64 -15.36 -12.57
C THR A 74 14.26 -14.72 -12.37
N VAL A 75 13.60 -14.99 -11.26
CA VAL A 75 12.33 -14.35 -10.89
C VAL A 75 12.58 -13.33 -9.80
N ARG A 76 12.22 -12.07 -10.06
CA ARG A 76 12.23 -11.01 -9.05
C ARG A 76 10.88 -10.31 -9.00
N VAL A 77 10.21 -10.36 -7.85
CA VAL A 77 8.90 -9.75 -7.65
C VAL A 77 9.02 -8.63 -6.63
N VAL A 78 8.48 -7.45 -6.96
CA VAL A 78 8.39 -6.31 -6.03
C VAL A 78 6.94 -5.83 -5.99
N ASP A 79 6.35 -5.76 -4.81
CA ASP A 79 5.00 -5.26 -4.60
C ASP A 79 4.97 -4.23 -3.46
N VAL A 80 4.31 -3.08 -3.68
CA VAL A 80 4.25 -2.00 -2.69
C VAL A 80 2.85 -1.40 -2.63
N ALA A 81 2.21 -1.44 -1.45
CA ALA A 81 0.95 -0.77 -1.19
C ALA A 81 1.11 0.37 -0.17
N ARG A 82 0.47 1.53 -0.42
CA ARG A 82 0.46 2.67 0.50
C ARG A 82 -0.94 3.25 0.64
N GLY A 83 -1.45 3.32 1.87
CA GLY A 83 -2.70 4.02 2.20
C GLY A 83 -2.60 5.53 2.00
N GLY A 84 -3.74 6.18 1.85
CA GLY A 84 -3.84 7.64 1.79
C GLY A 84 -3.94 8.28 3.18
N SER A 85 -3.42 9.49 3.37
CA SER A 85 -3.54 10.20 4.66
C SER A 85 -4.98 10.62 4.95
N GLY A 86 -5.36 10.61 6.22
CA GLY A 86 -6.62 11.15 6.70
C GLY A 86 -6.71 12.66 6.49
N GLY A 87 -7.95 13.15 6.31
CA GLY A 87 -8.23 14.57 6.15
C GLY A 87 -8.05 15.34 7.46
N PHE A 88 -7.71 16.60 7.35
CA PHE A 88 -7.52 17.50 8.49
C PHE A 88 -8.70 18.48 8.62
N GLN A 89 -8.96 18.95 9.86
CA GLN A 89 -9.89 20.02 10.13
C GLN A 89 -9.18 21.37 10.11
N LEU A 90 -9.72 22.31 9.32
CA LEU A 90 -9.18 23.66 9.17
C LEU A 90 -9.81 24.65 10.15
N PHE A 91 -9.04 25.66 10.51
CA PHE A 91 -9.39 26.74 11.42
C PHE A 91 -10.70 27.49 11.06
N GLY A 92 -11.43 28.00 12.08
CA GLY A 92 -12.37 29.09 11.91
C GLY A 92 -13.77 28.93 12.51
N ALA A 93 -14.06 27.82 13.19
CA ALA A 93 -15.32 27.63 13.92
C ALA A 93 -15.07 26.74 15.15
N PRO A 94 -15.99 26.71 16.15
CA PRO A 94 -15.91 25.71 17.19
C PRO A 94 -15.97 24.33 16.56
N VAL A 95 -14.79 23.72 16.40
CA VAL A 95 -14.69 22.40 15.75
C VAL A 95 -15.02 21.34 16.79
N THR A 96 -16.09 20.59 16.54
CA THR A 96 -16.50 19.45 17.36
C THR A 96 -16.19 18.11 16.69
N ALA A 97 -15.60 18.14 15.49
CA ALA A 97 -15.37 16.96 14.68
C ALA A 97 -13.89 16.54 14.70
N ASP A 98 -13.69 15.23 14.78
CA ASP A 98 -12.37 14.60 14.80
C ASP A 98 -11.69 14.64 13.41
N GLY A 99 -10.37 14.46 13.40
CA GLY A 99 -9.58 14.25 12.18
C GLY A 99 -9.95 12.94 11.48
N GLY A 100 -9.81 12.87 10.17
CA GLY A 100 -10.08 11.66 9.39
C GLY A 100 -9.06 10.55 9.67
N ARG A 101 -9.48 9.29 9.65
CA ARG A 101 -8.59 8.13 9.79
C ARG A 101 -7.65 8.02 8.58
N GLY A 102 -6.41 7.61 8.78
CA GLY A 102 -5.50 7.21 7.72
C GLY A 102 -5.95 5.93 7.02
N GLY A 103 -5.67 5.80 5.73
CA GLY A 103 -6.01 4.64 4.92
C GLY A 103 -5.13 3.43 5.23
N ASP A 104 -5.71 2.26 5.12
CA ASP A 104 -5.02 0.98 5.29
C ASP A 104 -4.27 0.58 4.00
N ALA A 105 -3.30 -0.33 4.13
CA ALA A 105 -2.57 -0.89 3.00
C ALA A 105 -2.44 -2.41 3.11
N THR A 106 -2.61 -3.11 1.98
CA THR A 106 -2.38 -4.55 1.88
C THR A 106 -1.51 -4.84 0.65
N SER A 107 -0.41 -5.58 0.85
CA SER A 107 0.53 -5.97 -0.21
C SER A 107 0.75 -7.47 -0.19
N SER A 108 0.79 -8.10 -1.37
CA SER A 108 1.13 -9.51 -1.52
C SER A 108 2.04 -9.73 -2.73
N ALA A 109 2.99 -10.66 -2.60
CA ALA A 109 3.95 -10.95 -3.67
C ALA A 109 4.25 -12.46 -3.74
N ILE A 110 4.14 -13.04 -4.93
CA ILE A 110 4.40 -14.47 -5.16
C ILE A 110 5.36 -14.62 -6.33
N GLY A 111 6.50 -15.28 -6.09
CA GLY A 111 7.47 -15.63 -7.13
C GLY A 111 7.70 -17.14 -7.20
N ILE A 112 7.56 -17.73 -8.38
CA ILE A 112 7.77 -19.17 -8.59
C ILE A 112 8.69 -19.36 -9.79
N ASN A 113 9.72 -20.17 -9.63
CA ASN A 113 10.54 -20.66 -10.73
C ASN A 113 10.47 -22.20 -10.75
N HIS A 114 10.07 -22.77 -11.87
CA HIS A 114 10.06 -24.22 -12.07
C HIS A 114 11.44 -24.79 -12.42
N GLY A 115 12.37 -23.94 -12.85
CA GLY A 115 13.78 -24.29 -13.05
C GLY A 115 14.65 -24.09 -11.81
N ALA A 116 15.97 -24.05 -12.02
CA ALA A 116 16.98 -23.95 -10.97
C ALA A 116 17.46 -22.51 -10.68
N SER A 117 16.91 -21.51 -11.34
CA SER A 117 17.32 -20.13 -11.16
C SER A 117 16.76 -19.47 -9.90
N PRO A 118 17.41 -18.41 -9.38
CA PRO A 118 17.02 -17.75 -8.14
C PRO A 118 15.63 -17.10 -8.20
N VAL A 119 15.01 -16.97 -7.01
CA VAL A 119 13.76 -16.25 -6.80
C VAL A 119 13.93 -15.21 -5.69
N ASP A 120 13.69 -13.93 -5.98
CA ASP A 120 13.74 -12.83 -5.03
C ASP A 120 12.35 -12.17 -4.95
N VAL A 121 11.73 -12.17 -3.77
CA VAL A 121 10.38 -11.65 -3.54
C VAL A 121 10.41 -10.57 -2.47
N PHE A 122 9.87 -9.40 -2.79
CA PHE A 122 9.73 -8.28 -1.86
C PHE A 122 8.29 -7.79 -1.85
N ALA A 123 7.70 -7.68 -0.65
CA ALA A 123 6.39 -7.05 -0.44
C ALA A 123 6.49 -5.97 0.64
N SER A 124 5.83 -4.84 0.44
CA SER A 124 5.77 -3.76 1.42
C SER A 124 4.37 -3.17 1.52
N ALA A 125 3.81 -3.14 2.73
CA ALA A 125 2.56 -2.46 3.03
C ALA A 125 2.79 -1.32 4.03
N VAL A 126 2.29 -0.12 3.73
CA VAL A 126 2.42 1.06 4.60
C VAL A 126 1.08 1.73 4.77
N GLY A 127 0.49 1.62 5.98
CA GLY A 127 -0.67 2.41 6.39
C GLY A 127 -0.29 3.89 6.51
N SER A 128 -1.26 4.78 6.32
CA SER A 128 -0.99 6.22 6.32
C SER A 128 -1.43 6.91 7.61
N SER A 129 -0.96 8.13 7.82
CA SER A 129 -1.28 8.90 9.03
C SER A 129 -2.74 9.34 9.06
N GLY A 130 -3.31 9.40 10.28
CA GLY A 130 -4.55 10.10 10.55
C GLY A 130 -4.40 11.61 10.39
N GLY A 131 -5.52 12.28 10.17
CA GLY A 131 -5.59 13.74 10.03
C GLY A 131 -5.51 14.45 11.37
N ASN A 132 -4.92 15.63 11.37
CA ASN A 132 -4.85 16.50 12.54
C ASN A 132 -6.15 17.30 12.71
N THR A 133 -6.45 17.68 13.95
CA THR A 133 -7.42 18.72 14.25
C THR A 133 -6.73 19.94 14.83
N SER A 134 -7.14 21.12 14.40
CA SER A 134 -6.77 22.37 15.04
C SER A 134 -8.03 23.02 15.57
N ALA A 135 -8.36 22.78 16.82
CA ALA A 135 -9.50 23.44 17.44
C ALA A 135 -9.10 24.86 17.89
N SER A 136 -9.91 25.84 17.56
CA SER A 136 -9.95 27.14 18.23
C SER A 136 -11.26 27.26 19.00
N GLY A 137 -11.48 26.41 19.97
CA GLY A 137 -12.74 26.38 20.70
C GLY A 137 -12.60 25.72 22.06
N THR A 138 -13.64 25.75 22.84
CA THR A 138 -13.70 25.13 24.18
C THR A 138 -14.02 23.63 24.16
N THR A 139 -14.17 23.04 22.98
CA THR A 139 -14.50 21.61 22.83
C THR A 139 -13.28 20.84 22.35
N PRO A 140 -12.83 19.81 23.07
CA PRO A 140 -11.74 18.95 22.62
C PRO A 140 -12.12 18.22 21.34
N ALA A 141 -11.20 18.13 20.38
CA ALA A 141 -11.34 17.29 19.20
C ALA A 141 -10.09 16.38 19.05
N ASN A 142 -10.33 15.14 18.65
CA ASN A 142 -9.26 14.16 18.52
C ASN A 142 -8.67 14.18 17.12
N GLY A 143 -7.36 13.93 17.00
CA GLY A 143 -6.79 13.55 15.72
C GLY A 143 -7.34 12.21 15.24
N GLY A 144 -7.33 11.99 13.94
CA GLY A 144 -7.74 10.70 13.35
C GLY A 144 -6.75 9.58 13.67
N ASP A 145 -7.24 8.35 13.70
CA ASP A 145 -6.39 7.17 13.85
C ASP A 145 -5.47 6.98 12.63
N GLY A 146 -4.31 6.38 12.83
CA GLY A 146 -3.46 5.90 11.73
C GLY A 146 -4.07 4.69 11.03
N GLY A 147 -3.75 4.51 9.76
CA GLY A 147 -4.12 3.34 8.98
C GLY A 147 -3.31 2.10 9.36
N THR A 148 -3.87 0.93 9.13
CA THR A 148 -3.19 -0.36 9.33
C THR A 148 -2.41 -0.78 8.09
N ALA A 149 -1.42 -1.65 8.28
CA ALA A 149 -0.70 -2.30 7.19
C ALA A 149 -0.75 -3.81 7.36
N THR A 150 -1.00 -4.52 6.27
CA THR A 150 -1.12 -5.99 6.27
C THR A 150 -0.33 -6.57 5.10
N LEU A 151 0.41 -7.64 5.33
CA LEU A 151 0.91 -8.49 4.25
C LEU A 151 -0.07 -9.63 4.02
N GLY A 152 -0.50 -9.77 2.78
CA GLY A 152 -1.09 -11.00 2.28
C GLY A 152 -0.02 -12.07 2.06
N PRO A 153 -0.24 -13.05 1.20
CA PRO A 153 0.77 -14.05 0.89
C PRO A 153 2.06 -13.42 0.34
N VAL A 154 3.20 -13.70 0.99
CA VAL A 154 4.53 -13.37 0.48
C VAL A 154 5.29 -14.68 0.37
N TYR A 155 5.49 -15.15 -0.86
CA TYR A 155 5.96 -16.50 -1.11
C TYR A 155 6.96 -16.55 -2.28
N GLY A 156 8.01 -17.33 -2.11
CA GLY A 156 9.00 -17.63 -3.15
C GLY A 156 9.28 -19.13 -3.23
N ALA A 157 9.41 -19.67 -4.44
CA ALA A 157 9.83 -21.05 -4.66
C ALA A 157 10.71 -21.19 -5.92
N SER A 158 11.78 -21.97 -5.81
CA SER A 158 12.58 -22.47 -6.93
C SER A 158 12.58 -24.00 -6.89
N HIS A 159 11.92 -24.64 -7.86
CA HIS A 159 11.72 -26.09 -7.84
C HIS A 159 12.98 -26.87 -8.26
N GLY A 160 13.88 -26.23 -8.98
CA GLY A 160 15.17 -26.82 -9.39
C GLY A 160 16.33 -26.58 -8.39
N GLY A 161 16.04 -26.01 -7.19
CA GLY A 161 17.03 -25.83 -6.13
C GLY A 161 17.82 -24.53 -6.19
N GLY A 162 17.35 -23.53 -6.94
CA GLY A 162 17.93 -22.17 -6.92
C GLY A 162 17.69 -21.46 -5.59
N ASP A 163 18.47 -20.44 -5.29
CA ASP A 163 18.35 -19.63 -4.08
C ASP A 163 17.00 -18.91 -4.03
N VAL A 164 16.38 -18.90 -2.86
CA VAL A 164 15.11 -18.19 -2.63
C VAL A 164 15.27 -17.16 -1.52
N ARG A 165 14.97 -15.91 -1.82
CA ARG A 165 14.93 -14.81 -0.85
C ARG A 165 13.53 -14.21 -0.80
N VAL A 166 12.96 -14.11 0.40
CA VAL A 166 11.63 -13.51 0.61
C VAL A 166 11.71 -12.44 1.70
N ILE A 167 11.26 -11.23 1.40
CA ILE A 167 11.26 -10.11 2.33
C ILE A 167 9.85 -9.49 2.37
N GLY A 168 9.29 -9.37 3.59
CA GLY A 168 8.06 -8.66 3.83
C GLY A 168 8.27 -7.50 4.81
N LEU A 169 7.76 -6.31 4.49
CA LEU A 169 7.82 -5.13 5.34
C LEU A 169 6.42 -4.59 5.61
N VAL A 170 6.14 -4.25 6.88
CA VAL A 170 4.89 -3.59 7.28
C VAL A 170 5.18 -2.36 8.11
N GLY A 171 4.42 -1.29 7.87
CA GLY A 171 4.49 -0.07 8.66
C GLY A 171 3.09 0.50 8.88
N GLY A 172 2.59 0.51 10.12
CA GLY A 172 1.34 1.19 10.46
C GLY A 172 1.48 2.71 10.34
N GLY A 173 0.37 3.38 10.09
CA GLY A 173 0.30 4.84 10.11
C GLY A 173 0.29 5.39 11.55
N VAL A 174 0.73 6.62 11.72
CA VAL A 174 0.63 7.32 13.02
C VAL A 174 -0.72 8.01 13.16
N GLY A 175 -1.23 8.13 14.38
CA GLY A 175 -2.40 8.94 14.66
C GLY A 175 -2.14 10.43 14.41
N GLY A 176 -3.18 11.16 14.07
CA GLY A 176 -3.15 12.62 13.96
C GLY A 176 -3.09 13.29 15.32
N ALA A 177 -2.63 14.54 15.35
CA ALA A 177 -2.66 15.35 16.57
C ALA A 177 -4.08 15.85 16.87
N GLY A 178 -4.52 15.65 18.09
CA GLY A 178 -5.74 16.26 18.64
C GLY A 178 -5.45 17.63 19.27
N CYS A 179 -6.49 18.42 19.47
CA CYS A 179 -6.41 19.66 20.24
C CYS A 179 -7.00 19.45 21.64
N ARG A 180 -6.23 19.83 22.65
CA ARG A 180 -6.73 19.99 24.03
C ARG A 180 -6.98 21.48 24.26
N CYS A 181 -8.20 21.83 24.55
CA CYS A 181 -8.56 23.19 24.95
C CYS A 181 -8.27 23.41 26.44
#